data_c7702ccf4f863055870aa56c719788f8
#
_entry.id   c7702ccf4f863055870aa56c719788f8
#
_cell.length_a   1.000
_cell.length_b   1.000
_cell.length_c   1.000
_cell.angle_alpha   90.00
_cell.angle_beta   90.00
_cell.angle_gamma   90.00
#
_symmetry.space_group_name_H-M   'P 1'
#
loop_
_entity.id
_entity.type
_entity.pdbx_description
1 polymer ?
#
loop_
_entity_poly.entity_id
_entity_poly.type
_entity_poly.pdbx_seq_one_letter_code
_entity_poly.pdbx_strand_id
1 'polypeptide(L)'
;MSNLVVHFEIHASEPQRLIDFYSALFGWTFMQFGSVEYWAIDTGDGAINAQAEPGHGINGGLVQRRGPRPETGAPINGADVVIGVDGVVDEVFAKGLALGATVAVPLMDMERVGRLGYLADPDGNVFGLISPTLSDGTSAMG
;
A
#
# COMPACT_ATOMS: atom_id res chain seq x y z
N MET A 1 -2.48 -26.80 8.60
CA MET A 1 -2.94 -25.49 8.12
C MET A 1 -1.75 -24.54 8.05
N SER A 2 -1.60 -23.82 6.96
CA SER A 2 -0.55 -22.82 6.80
C SER A 2 -0.89 -21.55 7.60
N ASN A 3 0.15 -20.86 8.06
CA ASN A 3 0.00 -19.60 8.76
C ASN A 3 0.12 -18.46 7.74
N LEU A 4 -1.00 -18.08 7.14
CA LEU A 4 -1.04 -17.12 6.05
C LEU A 4 -1.30 -15.70 6.55
N VAL A 5 -0.74 -14.72 5.86
CA VAL A 5 -1.11 -13.32 6.09
C VAL A 5 -2.47 -13.10 5.45
N VAL A 6 -3.48 -12.72 6.25
CA VAL A 6 -4.86 -12.58 5.78
C VAL A 6 -5.40 -11.15 5.91
N HIS A 7 -4.63 -10.25 6.48
CA HIS A 7 -5.11 -8.91 6.79
C HIS A 7 -3.91 -7.98 6.98
N PHE A 8 -4.09 -6.71 6.66
CA PHE A 8 -3.14 -5.65 7.01
C PHE A 8 -3.89 -4.50 7.67
N GLU A 9 -3.18 -3.66 8.41
CA GLU A 9 -3.78 -2.47 9.00
C GLU A 9 -2.90 -1.25 8.74
N ILE A 10 -3.56 -0.15 8.42
CA ILE A 10 -2.93 1.16 8.25
C ILE A 10 -3.37 2.02 9.41
N HIS A 11 -2.41 2.59 10.13
CA HIS A 11 -2.67 3.47 11.25
C HIS A 11 -2.69 4.92 10.77
N ALA A 12 -3.75 5.64 11.12
CA ALA A 12 -4.00 6.97 10.60
C ALA A 12 -4.24 7.95 11.72
N SER A 13 -3.43 9.00 11.79
CA SER A 13 -3.65 10.11 12.72
C SER A 13 -4.88 10.91 12.31
N GLU A 14 -5.07 11.08 11.00
CA GLU A 14 -6.22 11.75 10.40
C GLU A 14 -6.88 10.79 9.40
N PRO A 15 -7.78 9.89 9.86
CA PRO A 15 -8.32 8.84 9.00
C PRO A 15 -8.86 9.33 7.67
N GLN A 16 -9.65 10.42 7.65
CA GLN A 16 -10.24 10.90 6.39
C GLN A 16 -9.17 11.31 5.37
N ARG A 17 -8.07 11.86 5.83
CA ARG A 17 -6.98 12.25 4.93
C ARG A 17 -6.36 11.04 4.24
N LEU A 18 -6.13 9.95 4.97
CA LEU A 18 -5.59 8.72 4.38
C LEU A 18 -6.62 7.99 3.52
N ILE A 19 -7.90 8.01 3.91
CA ILE A 19 -8.97 7.47 3.07
C ILE A 19 -8.95 8.17 1.72
N ASP A 20 -8.92 9.51 1.71
CA ASP A 20 -8.89 10.28 0.47
C ASP A 20 -7.62 9.97 -0.35
N PHE A 21 -6.48 9.87 0.32
CA PHE A 21 -5.21 9.56 -0.34
C PHE A 21 -5.25 8.21 -1.04
N TYR A 22 -5.58 7.14 -0.32
CA TYR A 22 -5.57 5.79 -0.88
C TYR A 22 -6.70 5.55 -1.87
N SER A 23 -7.87 6.17 -1.65
CA SER A 23 -8.96 6.11 -2.63
C SER A 23 -8.55 6.76 -3.94
N ALA A 24 -7.89 7.91 -3.89
CA ALA A 24 -7.43 8.60 -5.09
C ALA A 24 -6.29 7.86 -5.79
N LEU A 25 -5.36 7.29 -5.02
CA LEU A 25 -4.17 6.65 -5.58
C LEU A 25 -4.49 5.27 -6.17
N PHE A 26 -5.23 4.44 -5.43
CA PHE A 26 -5.45 3.03 -5.79
C PHE A 26 -6.90 2.70 -6.13
N GLY A 27 -7.84 3.59 -5.85
CA GLY A 27 -9.26 3.28 -6.03
C GLY A 27 -9.84 2.38 -4.94
N TRP A 28 -9.14 2.24 -3.83
CA TRP A 28 -9.66 1.46 -2.71
C TRP A 28 -10.91 2.08 -2.13
N THR A 29 -11.80 1.25 -1.60
CA THR A 29 -13.01 1.72 -0.93
C THR A 29 -12.94 1.41 0.55
N PHE A 30 -13.56 2.28 1.35
CA PHE A 30 -13.48 2.24 2.81
C PHE A 30 -14.89 2.24 3.38
N MET A 31 -15.15 1.37 4.36
CA MET A 31 -16.45 1.29 5.02
C MET A 31 -16.27 1.30 6.53
N GLN A 32 -16.85 2.30 7.18
CA GLN A 32 -16.86 2.37 8.63
C GLN A 32 -18.04 1.56 9.18
N PHE A 33 -17.78 0.76 10.20
CA PHE A 33 -18.83 0.01 10.88
C PHE A 33 -19.30 0.78 12.10
N GLY A 34 -20.52 1.34 11.99
CA GLY A 34 -21.08 2.14 13.07
C GLY A 34 -20.27 3.39 13.35
N SER A 35 -19.98 3.65 14.62
CA SER A 35 -19.22 4.82 15.06
C SER A 35 -17.80 4.48 15.55
N VAL A 36 -17.35 3.25 15.37
CA VAL A 36 -16.00 2.87 15.78
C VAL A 36 -14.97 3.47 14.82
N GLU A 37 -13.81 3.81 15.33
CA GLU A 37 -12.74 4.44 14.54
C GLU A 37 -11.91 3.39 13.81
N TYR A 38 -12.60 2.63 12.98
CA TYR A 38 -12.07 1.57 12.16
C TYR A 38 -12.84 1.54 10.84
N TRP A 39 -12.11 1.41 9.75
CA TRP A 39 -12.69 1.32 8.40
C TRP A 39 -12.15 0.07 7.72
N ALA A 40 -13.04 -0.78 7.25
CA ALA A 40 -12.66 -1.91 6.41
C ALA A 40 -12.21 -1.40 5.06
N ILE A 41 -11.12 -1.94 4.54
CA ILE A 41 -10.56 -1.56 3.24
C ILE A 41 -10.82 -2.69 2.26
N ASP A 42 -11.53 -2.37 1.17
CA ASP A 42 -11.68 -3.27 0.03
C ASP A 42 -10.68 -2.82 -1.05
N THR A 43 -9.72 -3.68 -1.37
CA THR A 43 -8.66 -3.35 -2.31
C THR A 43 -9.00 -3.73 -3.75
N GLY A 44 -10.12 -4.42 -3.98
CA GLY A 44 -10.61 -4.69 -5.32
C GLY A 44 -10.96 -6.14 -5.58
N ASP A 45 -11.36 -6.42 -6.80
CA ASP A 45 -11.92 -7.73 -7.21
C ASP A 45 -10.92 -8.88 -7.08
N GLY A 46 -9.62 -8.59 -7.14
CA GLY A 46 -8.59 -9.61 -6.98
C GLY A 46 -8.28 -9.97 -5.54
N ALA A 47 -8.92 -9.31 -4.56
CA ALA A 47 -8.68 -9.59 -3.16
C ALA A 47 -9.59 -10.72 -2.67
N ILE A 48 -9.06 -11.50 -1.73
CA ILE A 48 -9.85 -12.54 -1.10
C ILE A 48 -10.75 -11.93 -0.03
N ASN A 49 -11.99 -12.40 0.02
CA ASN A 49 -12.96 -11.91 1.01
C ASN A 49 -13.01 -12.78 2.26
N ALA A 50 -12.62 -14.06 2.14
CA ALA A 50 -12.57 -14.96 3.27
C ALA A 50 -11.15 -15.01 3.83
N GLN A 51 -11.04 -14.91 5.15
CA GLN A 51 -9.76 -14.98 5.83
C GLN A 51 -9.11 -16.35 5.65
N ALA A 52 -7.80 -16.37 5.55
CA ALA A 52 -6.97 -17.57 5.41
C ALA A 52 -7.20 -18.34 4.12
N GLU A 53 -7.93 -17.78 3.16
CA GLU A 53 -8.09 -18.40 1.85
C GLU A 53 -6.95 -17.91 0.93
N PRO A 54 -6.17 -18.82 0.34
CA PRO A 54 -5.11 -18.41 -0.57
C PRO A 54 -5.70 -17.77 -1.81
N GLY A 55 -5.07 -16.70 -2.26
CA GLY A 55 -5.62 -15.97 -3.39
C GLY A 55 -4.62 -14.95 -3.93
N HIS A 56 -5.13 -13.90 -4.51
CA HIS A 56 -4.35 -12.89 -5.21
C HIS A 56 -3.88 -11.79 -4.28
N GLY A 57 -4.80 -10.99 -3.79
CA GLY A 57 -4.51 -9.93 -2.85
C GLY A 57 -5.29 -10.11 -1.57
N ILE A 58 -5.10 -9.23 -0.63
CA ILE A 58 -5.83 -9.25 0.63
C ILE A 58 -6.48 -7.89 0.87
N ASN A 59 -7.55 -7.91 1.64
CA ASN A 59 -8.18 -6.69 2.15
C ASN A 59 -7.64 -6.38 3.54
N GLY A 60 -7.88 -5.18 4.01
CA GLY A 60 -7.34 -4.77 5.29
C GLY A 60 -8.28 -3.83 6.03
N GLY A 61 -7.69 -3.04 6.92
CA GLY A 61 -8.41 -2.05 7.69
C GLY A 61 -7.58 -0.80 7.91
N LEU A 62 -8.26 0.30 8.13
CA LEU A 62 -7.65 1.55 8.55
C LEU A 62 -8.16 1.85 9.94
N VAL A 63 -7.25 2.16 10.85
CA VAL A 63 -7.57 2.36 12.25
C VAL A 63 -6.98 3.68 12.74
N GLN A 64 -7.68 4.34 13.66
CA GLN A 64 -7.16 5.55 14.30
C GLN A 64 -5.84 5.26 15.01
N ARG A 65 -4.81 6.02 14.69
CA ARG A 65 -3.49 5.89 15.34
C ARG A 65 -3.60 6.31 16.81
N ARG A 66 -2.99 5.53 17.66
CA ARG A 66 -3.03 5.74 19.11
C ARG A 66 -1.70 6.25 19.67
N GLY A 67 -1.07 7.15 18.99
CA GLY A 67 0.20 7.70 19.40
C GLY A 67 0.72 8.65 18.36
N PRO A 68 1.94 9.17 18.52
CA PRO A 68 2.51 10.06 17.53
C PRO A 68 2.81 9.32 16.23
N ARG A 69 2.65 10.00 15.10
CA ARG A 69 3.00 9.43 13.81
C ARG A 69 4.51 9.34 13.66
N PRO A 70 5.01 8.46 12.76
CA PRO A 70 6.44 8.41 12.44
C PRO A 70 6.93 9.74 11.89
N GLU A 71 8.17 10.07 12.18
CA GLU A 71 8.79 11.25 11.59
C GLU A 71 9.13 10.99 10.13
N THR A 72 8.99 12.03 9.29
CA THR A 72 9.36 11.95 7.89
C THR A 72 10.85 11.62 7.77
N GLY A 73 11.17 10.64 6.94
CA GLY A 73 12.55 10.20 6.74
C GLY A 73 13.05 9.17 7.74
N ALA A 74 12.21 8.77 8.71
CA ALA A 74 12.56 7.69 9.62
C ALA A 74 12.75 6.38 8.84
N PRO A 75 13.67 5.51 9.29
CA PRO A 75 13.85 4.21 8.64
C PRO A 75 12.57 3.37 8.71
N ILE A 76 12.37 2.53 7.69
CA ILE A 76 11.30 1.54 7.72
C ILE A 76 11.58 0.60 8.90
N ASN A 77 10.57 0.44 9.75
CA ASN A 77 10.71 -0.37 10.95
C ASN A 77 9.60 -1.41 10.99
N GLY A 78 10.00 -2.69 11.00
CA GLY A 78 9.07 -3.81 10.97
C GLY A 78 8.69 -4.20 9.56
N ALA A 79 7.41 -4.48 9.34
CA ALA A 79 6.88 -4.90 8.05
C ALA A 79 6.10 -3.77 7.39
N ASP A 80 6.06 -3.81 6.07
CA ASP A 80 5.23 -2.89 5.30
C ASP A 80 4.43 -3.67 4.22
N VAL A 81 3.49 -2.99 3.58
CA VAL A 81 2.72 -3.57 2.50
C VAL A 81 3.30 -3.13 1.17
N VAL A 82 3.30 -4.03 0.19
CA VAL A 82 3.75 -3.75 -1.17
C VAL A 82 2.56 -4.01 -2.09
N ILE A 83 2.27 -3.03 -2.94
CA ILE A 83 1.12 -3.05 -3.84
C ILE A 83 1.61 -3.40 -5.25
N GLY A 84 1.04 -4.46 -5.82
CA GLY A 84 1.27 -4.80 -7.22
C GLY A 84 0.54 -3.81 -8.13
N VAL A 85 1.26 -3.21 -9.04
CA VAL A 85 0.73 -2.18 -9.92
C VAL A 85 0.63 -2.74 -11.34
N ASP A 86 -0.54 -2.56 -11.94
CA ASP A 86 -0.72 -2.86 -13.37
C ASP A 86 -0.14 -1.72 -14.19
N GLY A 87 0.61 -2.06 -15.23
CA GLY A 87 1.17 -1.07 -16.12
C GLY A 87 2.48 -0.47 -15.62
N VAL A 88 2.63 0.84 -15.77
CA VAL A 88 3.89 1.54 -15.50
C VAL A 88 3.93 2.02 -14.06
N VAL A 89 4.79 1.42 -13.26
CA VAL A 89 4.92 1.78 -11.84
C VAL A 89 5.36 3.22 -11.65
N ASP A 90 6.14 3.77 -12.58
CA ASP A 90 6.61 5.16 -12.52
C ASP A 90 5.45 6.15 -12.47
N GLU A 91 4.36 5.87 -13.21
CA GLU A 91 3.19 6.75 -13.23
C GLU A 91 2.46 6.76 -11.89
N VAL A 92 2.31 5.59 -11.26
CA VAL A 92 1.67 5.48 -9.94
C VAL A 92 2.54 6.12 -8.87
N PHE A 93 3.85 5.95 -8.96
CA PHE A 93 4.80 6.58 -8.05
C PHE A 93 4.69 8.11 -8.11
N ALA A 94 4.68 8.67 -9.33
CA ALA A 94 4.52 10.10 -9.52
C ALA A 94 3.18 10.62 -9.03
N LYS A 95 2.09 9.85 -9.25
CA LYS A 95 0.76 10.21 -8.76
C LYS A 95 0.72 10.24 -7.24
N GLY A 96 1.37 9.29 -6.58
CA GLY A 96 1.49 9.28 -5.12
C GLY A 96 2.16 10.54 -4.59
N LEU A 97 3.24 10.95 -5.23
CA LEU A 97 3.93 12.19 -4.86
C LEU A 97 3.04 13.41 -5.04
N ALA A 98 2.28 13.46 -6.14
CA ALA A 98 1.34 14.57 -6.39
C ALA A 98 0.22 14.62 -5.35
N LEU A 99 -0.14 13.48 -4.76
CA LEU A 99 -1.18 13.39 -3.73
C LEU A 99 -0.66 13.64 -2.30
N GLY A 100 0.63 13.90 -2.14
CA GLY A 100 1.19 14.28 -0.85
C GLY A 100 2.11 13.25 -0.21
N ALA A 101 2.44 12.18 -0.91
CA ALA A 101 3.43 11.23 -0.41
C ALA A 101 4.85 11.77 -0.57
N THR A 102 5.79 11.20 0.16
CA THR A 102 7.22 11.50 0.02
C THR A 102 7.98 10.24 -0.34
N VAL A 103 9.16 10.40 -0.95
CA VAL A 103 9.97 9.24 -1.35
C VAL A 103 10.62 8.62 -0.11
N ALA A 104 10.39 7.33 0.11
CA ALA A 104 11.11 6.56 1.11
C ALA A 104 12.27 5.80 0.48
N VAL A 105 12.04 5.13 -0.64
CA VAL A 105 13.09 4.47 -1.45
C VAL A 105 12.80 4.78 -2.92
N PRO A 106 13.76 5.37 -3.65
CA PRO A 106 13.56 5.68 -5.07
C PRO A 106 13.28 4.43 -5.90
N LEU A 107 12.59 4.63 -7.04
CA LEU A 107 12.34 3.54 -7.99
C LEU A 107 13.65 2.93 -8.48
N MET A 108 13.68 1.60 -8.54
CA MET A 108 14.84 0.85 -9.04
C MET A 108 14.38 -0.41 -9.73
N ASP A 109 15.20 -0.90 -10.64
CA ASP A 109 15.02 -2.23 -11.23
C ASP A 109 15.75 -3.25 -10.36
N MET A 110 15.06 -4.34 -10.06
CA MET A 110 15.66 -5.46 -9.34
C MET A 110 15.42 -6.72 -10.15
N GLU A 111 16.51 -7.32 -10.65
CA GLU A 111 16.43 -8.53 -11.45
C GLU A 111 15.65 -9.62 -10.73
N ARG A 112 14.79 -10.31 -11.47
CA ARG A 112 13.96 -11.42 -10.99
C ARG A 112 12.91 -11.01 -9.94
N VAL A 113 12.81 -9.73 -9.64
CA VAL A 113 11.85 -9.20 -8.67
C VAL A 113 10.88 -8.25 -9.36
N GLY A 114 11.41 -7.19 -9.99
CA GLY A 114 10.60 -6.20 -10.68
C GLY A 114 11.15 -4.79 -10.52
N ARG A 115 10.40 -3.83 -11.00
CA ARG A 115 10.68 -2.42 -10.78
C ARG A 115 9.87 -1.95 -9.58
N LEU A 116 10.54 -1.43 -8.58
CA LEU A 116 9.90 -1.12 -7.30
C LEU A 116 10.47 0.14 -6.67
N GLY A 117 9.67 0.73 -5.80
CA GLY A 117 10.06 1.84 -4.96
C GLY A 117 9.11 1.95 -3.77
N TYR A 118 9.44 2.78 -2.82
CA TYR A 118 8.66 2.95 -1.61
C TYR A 118 8.34 4.42 -1.39
N LEU A 119 7.11 4.68 -0.97
CA LEU A 119 6.62 6.01 -0.61
C LEU A 119 6.21 6.02 0.86
N ALA A 120 6.31 7.18 1.49
CA ALA A 120 5.64 7.41 2.76
C ALA A 120 4.35 8.17 2.49
N ASP A 121 3.24 7.68 3.03
CA ASP A 121 1.96 8.36 2.87
C ASP A 121 1.92 9.66 3.68
N PRO A 122 0.85 10.48 3.58
CA PRO A 122 0.78 11.75 4.33
C PRO A 122 0.85 11.61 5.85
N ASP A 123 0.69 10.40 6.39
CA ASP A 123 0.82 10.13 7.83
C ASP A 123 2.16 9.48 8.19
N GLY A 124 3.05 9.30 7.23
CA GLY A 124 4.37 8.72 7.45
C GLY A 124 4.44 7.20 7.37
N ASN A 125 3.36 6.52 7.02
CA ASN A 125 3.39 5.08 6.80
C ASN A 125 4.09 4.78 5.48
N VAL A 126 5.02 3.83 5.50
CA VAL A 126 5.74 3.44 4.29
C VAL A 126 5.01 2.28 3.61
N PHE A 127 4.86 2.39 2.30
CA PHE A 127 4.33 1.31 1.47
C PHE A 127 5.12 1.22 0.18
N GLY A 128 5.13 0.04 -0.42
CA GLY A 128 5.86 -0.21 -1.67
C GLY A 128 4.93 -0.31 -2.86
N LEU A 129 5.50 -0.02 -4.03
CA LEU A 129 4.87 -0.22 -5.33
C LEU A 129 5.78 -1.12 -6.14
N ILE A 130 5.24 -2.13 -6.80
CA ILE A 130 6.02 -3.05 -7.60
C ILE A 130 5.28 -3.41 -8.89
N SER A 131 6.03 -3.53 -9.97
CA SER A 131 5.57 -4.06 -11.25
C SER A 131 6.59 -5.06 -11.76
N PRO A 132 6.16 -6.14 -12.43
CA PRO A 132 7.11 -7.06 -13.06
C PRO A 132 7.82 -6.45 -14.27
N THR A 133 7.33 -5.32 -14.80
CA THR A 133 7.91 -4.66 -15.96
C THR A 133 9.04 -3.74 -15.54
N LEU A 134 10.25 -4.01 -16.05
CA LEU A 134 11.43 -3.19 -15.76
C LEU A 134 11.43 -1.89 -16.57
N SER A 135 12.38 -1.00 -16.26
CA SER A 135 12.45 0.32 -16.90
C SER A 135 12.61 0.27 -18.42
N ASP A 136 13.20 -0.81 -18.95
CA ASP A 136 13.38 -1.01 -20.39
C ASP A 136 12.19 -1.69 -21.08
N GLY A 137 11.13 -1.98 -20.34
CA GLY A 137 9.93 -2.64 -20.85
C GLY A 137 9.98 -4.16 -20.85
N THR A 138 11.09 -4.76 -20.45
CA THR A 138 11.19 -6.22 -20.34
C THR A 138 10.61 -6.70 -19.02
N SER A 139 10.27 -8.01 -18.96
CA SER A 139 9.75 -8.60 -17.73
C SER A 139 10.90 -9.08 -16.85
N ALA A 140 10.81 -8.75 -15.55
CA ALA A 140 11.77 -9.25 -14.55
C ALA A 140 11.64 -10.76 -14.35
N MET A 141 10.49 -11.32 -14.72
CA MET A 141 10.20 -12.75 -14.53
C MET A 141 10.67 -13.60 -15.72
N GLY A 142 11.35 -13.00 -16.64
CA GLY A 142 11.83 -13.68 -17.83
C GLY A 142 10.90 -13.55 -18.98
#